data_e8618e3b96e43c0daa2527140e94580a
#
_entry.id   e8618e3b96e43c0daa2527140e94580a
#
_cell.length_a   1.000
_cell.length_b   1.000
_cell.length_c   1.000
_cell.angle_alpha   90.00
_cell.angle_beta   90.00
_cell.angle_gamma   90.00
#
_symmetry.space_group_name_H-M   'P 1'
#
loop_
_entity.id
_entity.type
_entity.pdbx_description
1 polymer ?
#
loop_
_entity_poly.entity_id
_entity_poly.type
_entity_poly.pdbx_seq_one_letter_code
_entity_poly.pdbx_strand_id
1 'polypeptide(L)'
;GRGELSPASDLDLLILHSGSEKPEVISEFVNAFLYPLWDQGRAIDHAVRTRSETREIANEDIRVALGLLDLRHVAGESELSNQVASDALENWRKGRDKFLPKLRKSIHERENRSGELAFLLEPDLKEARGGLRDINALRAIEMSGAVSVSLARVAESEALISNVRDVLHGENLKSRDLLLLTEQDRVASKMDYVNADALMLDIAKAARAVDYLMDSTWHRIDSTQGQSWFSRRKNQNIDQGL
;
A
#
# COMPACT_ATOMS: atom_id res chain seq x y z
N GLY A 1 6.93 4.47 6.83
CA GLY A 1 6.58 4.84 5.62
C GLY A 1 7.56 5.55 4.70
N ARG A 2 7.17 5.69 3.48
CA ARG A 2 7.97 6.24 2.37
C ARG A 2 8.14 7.77 2.37
N GLY A 3 7.52 8.46 3.31
CA GLY A 3 7.53 9.94 3.34
C GLY A 3 6.44 10.57 2.46
N GLU A 4 5.41 9.82 2.09
CA GLU A 4 4.34 10.20 1.17
C GLU A 4 3.01 10.47 1.92
N LEU A 5 3.09 10.97 3.14
CA LEU A 5 1.89 11.33 3.91
C LEU A 5 1.31 12.64 3.40
N SER A 6 0.06 12.62 2.95
CA SER A 6 -0.70 13.83 2.67
C SER A 6 -1.06 14.59 3.96
N PRO A 7 -1.35 15.91 3.86
CA PRO A 7 -1.56 16.77 5.05
C PRO A 7 -2.59 16.28 6.06
N ALA A 8 -3.65 15.60 5.61
CA ALA A 8 -4.72 15.07 6.45
C ALA A 8 -4.67 13.54 6.61
N SER A 9 -3.54 12.89 6.28
CA SER A 9 -3.39 11.44 6.45
C SER A 9 -3.29 11.05 7.92
N ASP A 10 -3.90 9.91 8.26
CA ASP A 10 -3.72 9.24 9.55
C ASP A 10 -2.27 8.76 9.71
N LEU A 11 -1.80 8.72 10.94
CA LEU A 11 -0.49 8.18 11.29
C LEU A 11 -0.66 6.75 11.80
N ASP A 12 -0.10 5.78 11.07
CA ASP A 12 -0.04 4.38 11.52
C ASP A 12 1.28 4.16 12.28
N LEU A 13 1.21 3.96 13.58
CA LEU A 13 2.36 3.78 14.46
C LEU A 13 2.46 2.33 14.95
N LEU A 14 3.65 1.74 14.82
CA LEU A 14 4.00 0.48 15.47
C LEU A 14 5.00 0.76 16.59
N ILE A 15 4.58 0.51 17.82
CA ILE A 15 5.42 0.60 19.02
C ILE A 15 5.93 -0.81 19.31
N LEU A 16 7.24 -1.01 19.16
CA LEU A 16 7.89 -2.29 19.39
C LEU A 16 8.54 -2.33 20.77
N HIS A 17 8.38 -3.47 21.46
CA HIS A 17 9.04 -3.74 22.73
C HIS A 17 9.67 -5.13 22.75
N SER A 18 10.61 -5.37 23.65
CA SER A 18 11.36 -6.63 23.74
C SER A 18 10.53 -7.82 24.27
N GLY A 19 9.44 -7.53 24.98
CA GLY A 19 8.64 -8.51 25.69
C GLY A 19 9.13 -8.80 27.11
N SER A 20 10.20 -8.12 27.58
CA SER A 20 10.72 -8.25 28.94
C SER A 20 10.07 -7.30 29.95
N GLU A 21 9.42 -6.25 29.46
CA GLU A 21 8.78 -5.22 30.26
C GLU A 21 7.42 -5.70 30.78
N LYS A 22 7.05 -5.19 31.97
CA LYS A 22 5.71 -5.44 32.52
C LYS A 22 4.66 -4.70 31.69
N PRO A 23 3.45 -5.26 31.51
CA PRO A 23 2.37 -4.63 30.76
C PRO A 23 2.01 -3.22 31.23
N GLU A 24 2.09 -2.97 32.56
CA GLU A 24 1.78 -1.68 33.16
C GLU A 24 2.78 -0.61 32.70
N VAL A 25 4.07 -0.94 32.64
CA VAL A 25 5.15 -0.03 32.18
C VAL A 25 4.97 0.31 30.71
N ILE A 26 4.64 -0.69 29.90
CA ILE A 26 4.35 -0.48 28.46
C ILE A 26 3.15 0.44 28.31
N SER A 27 2.07 0.20 29.05
CA SER A 27 0.85 0.99 29.00
C SER A 27 1.09 2.45 29.42
N GLU A 28 1.84 2.68 30.49
CA GLU A 28 2.21 4.03 30.94
C GLU A 28 3.02 4.77 29.88
N PHE A 29 4.02 4.11 29.28
CA PHE A 29 4.83 4.69 28.21
C PHE A 29 3.97 5.06 27.00
N VAL A 30 3.13 4.12 26.51
CA VAL A 30 2.27 4.32 25.34
C VAL A 30 1.31 5.50 25.57
N ASN A 31 0.70 5.57 26.72
CA ASN A 31 -0.18 6.67 27.09
C ASN A 31 0.57 8.01 27.13
N ALA A 32 1.72 8.06 27.80
CA ALA A 32 2.53 9.26 27.88
C ALA A 32 3.01 9.76 26.52
N PHE A 33 3.26 8.83 25.57
CA PHE A 33 3.68 9.14 24.21
C PHE A 33 2.52 9.60 23.32
N LEU A 34 1.35 8.94 23.38
CA LEU A 34 0.24 9.18 22.48
C LEU A 34 -0.67 10.35 22.90
N TYR A 35 -0.88 10.59 24.20
CA TYR A 35 -1.74 11.67 24.67
C TYR A 35 -1.39 13.05 24.08
N PRO A 36 -0.12 13.50 24.06
CA PRO A 36 0.22 14.79 23.46
C PRO A 36 -0.06 14.89 21.96
N LEU A 37 -0.07 13.77 21.27
CA LEU A 37 -0.35 13.72 19.83
C LEU A 37 -1.86 13.77 19.58
N TRP A 38 -2.66 13.06 20.37
CA TRP A 38 -4.13 13.13 20.31
C TRP A 38 -4.65 14.51 20.68
N ASP A 39 -4.07 15.15 21.68
CA ASP A 39 -4.44 16.51 22.11
C ASP A 39 -4.22 17.55 20.99
N GLN A 40 -3.32 17.27 20.05
CA GLN A 40 -3.12 18.10 18.85
C GLN A 40 -4.12 17.79 17.72
N GLY A 41 -5.11 16.92 17.95
CA GLY A 41 -6.12 16.54 16.96
C GLY A 41 -5.60 15.67 15.83
N ARG A 42 -4.45 14.99 16.01
CA ARG A 42 -3.92 14.06 14.99
C ARG A 42 -4.67 12.75 15.04
N ALA A 43 -5.12 12.29 13.87
CA ALA A 43 -5.64 10.94 13.71
C ALA A 43 -4.47 9.95 13.73
N ILE A 44 -4.45 9.09 14.75
CA ILE A 44 -3.36 8.11 14.96
C ILE A 44 -3.98 6.76 15.20
N ASP A 45 -3.66 5.81 14.34
CA ASP A 45 -3.80 4.39 14.60
C ASP A 45 -2.48 3.83 15.13
N HIS A 46 -2.55 2.97 16.14
CA HIS A 46 -1.34 2.43 16.74
C HIS A 46 -1.49 0.96 17.12
N ALA A 47 -0.37 0.27 17.10
CA ALA A 47 -0.24 -1.08 17.60
C ALA A 47 1.00 -1.18 18.50
N VAL A 48 0.88 -1.93 19.59
CA VAL A 48 1.97 -2.20 20.54
C VAL A 48 2.24 -3.69 20.48
N ARG A 49 3.45 -4.09 20.09
CA ARG A 49 3.75 -5.50 19.79
C ARG A 49 5.21 -5.84 20.04
N THR A 50 5.46 -7.09 20.33
CA THR A 50 6.77 -7.71 20.21
C THR A 50 7.07 -8.06 18.75
N ARG A 51 8.32 -8.42 18.45
CA ARG A 51 8.72 -8.94 17.14
C ARG A 51 7.95 -10.22 16.76
N SER A 52 7.73 -11.13 17.72
CA SER A 52 6.98 -12.38 17.49
C SER A 52 5.53 -12.12 17.12
N GLU A 53 4.82 -11.34 17.94
CA GLU A 53 3.42 -10.97 17.70
C GLU A 53 3.24 -10.26 16.35
N THR A 54 4.17 -9.36 16.01
CA THR A 54 4.15 -8.67 14.71
C THR A 54 4.21 -9.66 13.55
N ARG A 55 5.08 -10.67 13.64
CA ARG A 55 5.23 -11.72 12.63
C ARG A 55 3.98 -12.61 12.54
N GLU A 56 3.41 -13.00 13.66
CA GLU A 56 2.21 -13.83 13.73
C GLU A 56 1.02 -13.14 13.04
N ILE A 57 0.75 -11.89 13.42
CA ILE A 57 -0.35 -11.11 12.86
C ILE A 57 -0.13 -10.84 11.36
N ALA A 58 1.11 -10.57 10.93
CA ALA A 58 1.42 -10.39 9.52
C ALA A 58 1.18 -11.65 8.68
N ASN A 59 1.24 -12.84 9.26
CA ASN A 59 0.90 -14.09 8.58
C ASN A 59 -0.61 -14.27 8.36
N GLU A 60 -1.43 -13.65 9.18
CA GLU A 60 -2.89 -13.77 9.16
C GLU A 60 -3.56 -12.63 8.38
N ASP A 61 -3.19 -11.39 8.69
CA ASP A 61 -3.75 -10.19 8.08
C ASP A 61 -2.83 -9.62 6.99
N ILE A 62 -3.33 -9.66 5.74
CA ILE A 62 -2.62 -9.12 4.57
C ILE A 62 -2.36 -7.62 4.68
N ARG A 63 -3.21 -6.86 5.36
CA ARG A 63 -3.04 -5.40 5.53
C ARG A 63 -1.86 -5.12 6.44
N VAL A 64 -1.70 -5.88 7.51
CA VAL A 64 -0.53 -5.78 8.40
C VAL A 64 0.73 -6.19 7.65
N ALA A 65 0.69 -7.29 6.90
CA ALA A 65 1.84 -7.72 6.09
C ALA A 65 2.29 -6.62 5.11
N LEU A 66 1.35 -6.00 4.39
CA LEU A 66 1.64 -4.91 3.46
C LEU A 66 2.17 -3.65 4.18
N GLY A 67 1.59 -3.28 5.32
CA GLY A 67 2.05 -2.12 6.11
C GLY A 67 3.49 -2.27 6.60
N LEU A 68 3.89 -3.48 6.96
CA LEU A 68 5.25 -3.77 7.42
C LEU A 68 6.30 -3.69 6.30
N LEU A 69 5.93 -3.86 5.03
CA LEU A 69 6.85 -3.66 3.91
C LEU A 69 7.34 -2.21 3.80
N ASP A 70 6.54 -1.27 4.31
CA ASP A 70 6.86 0.15 4.33
C ASP A 70 7.31 0.64 5.72
N LEU A 71 7.68 -0.28 6.62
CA LEU A 71 8.11 0.08 7.97
C LEU A 71 9.34 0.98 7.92
N ARG A 72 9.28 2.09 8.67
CA ARG A 72 10.37 3.05 8.80
C ARG A 72 10.64 3.33 10.28
N HIS A 73 11.88 3.20 10.69
CA HIS A 73 12.31 3.62 12.03
C HIS A 73 12.07 5.12 12.22
N VAL A 74 11.50 5.50 13.35
CA VAL A 74 11.23 6.90 13.71
C VAL A 74 12.01 7.30 14.95
N ALA A 75 11.96 6.49 16.01
CA ALA A 75 12.62 6.77 17.28
C ALA A 75 12.87 5.48 18.09
N GLY A 76 13.73 5.53 19.07
CA GLY A 76 14.09 4.43 19.94
C GLY A 76 15.21 3.56 19.38
N GLU A 77 15.21 2.27 19.73
CA GLU A 77 16.25 1.33 19.32
C GLU A 77 16.04 0.87 17.87
N SER A 78 16.93 1.28 16.97
CA SER A 78 16.82 0.98 15.53
C SER A 78 17.01 -0.50 15.21
N GLU A 79 17.79 -1.22 16.01
CA GLU A 79 18.08 -2.64 15.76
C GLU A 79 16.78 -3.49 15.75
N LEU A 80 15.88 -3.30 16.71
CA LEU A 80 14.60 -4.01 16.79
C LEU A 80 13.72 -3.72 15.59
N SER A 81 13.59 -2.44 15.20
CA SER A 81 12.79 -2.06 14.03
C SER A 81 13.36 -2.58 12.72
N ASN A 82 14.70 -2.60 12.57
CA ASN A 82 15.39 -3.15 11.40
C ASN A 82 15.20 -4.66 11.30
N GLN A 83 15.24 -5.37 12.42
CA GLN A 83 14.97 -6.81 12.46
C GLN A 83 13.52 -7.11 12.03
N VAL A 84 12.54 -6.34 12.53
CA VAL A 84 11.13 -6.51 12.12
C VAL A 84 10.93 -6.23 10.64
N ALA A 85 11.55 -5.17 10.10
CA ALA A 85 11.49 -4.86 8.67
C ALA A 85 12.11 -5.97 7.80
N SER A 86 13.27 -6.50 8.23
CA SER A 86 13.93 -7.62 7.54
C SER A 86 13.09 -8.88 7.56
N ASP A 87 12.54 -9.24 8.73
CA ASP A 87 11.65 -10.40 8.88
C ASP A 87 10.40 -10.26 8.01
N ALA A 88 9.80 -9.07 7.96
CA ALA A 88 8.61 -8.81 7.16
C ALA A 88 8.89 -9.04 5.67
N LEU A 89 9.99 -8.50 5.15
CA LEU A 89 10.38 -8.68 3.75
C LEU A 89 10.71 -10.15 3.44
N GLU A 90 11.44 -10.83 4.33
CA GLU A 90 11.77 -12.24 4.15
C GLU A 90 10.51 -13.11 4.18
N ASN A 91 9.61 -12.87 5.13
CA ASN A 91 8.33 -13.57 5.23
C ASN A 91 7.46 -13.34 3.99
N TRP A 92 7.39 -12.10 3.50
CA TRP A 92 6.67 -11.74 2.28
C TRP A 92 7.19 -12.50 1.06
N ARG A 93 8.51 -12.56 0.88
CA ARG A 93 9.17 -13.29 -0.22
C ARG A 93 8.97 -14.80 -0.14
N LYS A 94 9.20 -15.39 1.04
CA LYS A 94 9.03 -16.84 1.27
C LYS A 94 7.56 -17.27 1.16
N GLY A 95 6.66 -16.43 1.64
CA GLY A 95 5.22 -16.67 1.64
C GLY A 95 4.48 -16.19 0.38
N ARG A 96 5.17 -15.77 -0.67
CA ARG A 96 4.56 -15.14 -1.87
C ARG A 96 3.42 -15.96 -2.47
N ASP A 97 3.54 -17.28 -2.52
CA ASP A 97 2.52 -18.18 -3.07
C ASP A 97 1.21 -18.17 -2.23
N LYS A 98 1.31 -17.81 -0.95
CA LYS A 98 0.16 -17.60 -0.05
C LYS A 98 -0.35 -16.15 -0.10
N PHE A 99 0.56 -15.19 -0.17
CA PHE A 99 0.21 -13.77 -0.04
C PHE A 99 -0.30 -13.16 -1.34
N LEU A 100 0.28 -13.49 -2.50
CA LEU A 100 -0.14 -12.91 -3.77
C LEU A 100 -1.61 -13.22 -4.13
N PRO A 101 -2.15 -14.44 -3.94
CA PRO A 101 -3.58 -14.68 -4.11
C PRO A 101 -4.47 -13.86 -3.16
N LYS A 102 -4.05 -13.69 -1.91
CA LYS A 102 -4.78 -12.84 -0.95
C LYS A 102 -4.74 -11.37 -1.36
N LEU A 103 -3.59 -10.89 -1.83
CA LEU A 103 -3.45 -9.53 -2.37
C LEU A 103 -4.38 -9.32 -3.57
N ARG A 104 -4.36 -10.24 -4.56
CA ARG A 104 -5.23 -10.18 -5.73
C ARG A 104 -6.72 -10.13 -5.36
N LYS A 105 -7.12 -10.97 -4.41
CA LYS A 105 -8.49 -10.97 -3.88
C LYS A 105 -8.84 -9.62 -3.24
N SER A 106 -7.96 -9.08 -2.40
CA SER A 106 -8.17 -7.77 -1.75
C SER A 106 -8.26 -6.62 -2.75
N ILE A 107 -7.46 -6.64 -3.82
CA ILE A 107 -7.53 -5.68 -4.93
C ILE A 107 -8.90 -5.77 -5.59
N HIS A 108 -9.34 -6.96 -6.00
CA HIS A 108 -10.61 -7.16 -6.68
C HIS A 108 -11.82 -6.76 -5.82
N GLU A 109 -11.81 -7.09 -4.51
CA GLU A 109 -12.86 -6.66 -3.58
C GLU A 109 -12.93 -5.14 -3.43
N ARG A 110 -11.78 -4.45 -3.48
CA ARG A 110 -11.69 -3.00 -3.45
C ARG A 110 -12.20 -2.37 -4.74
N GLU A 111 -11.78 -2.87 -5.89
CA GLU A 111 -12.24 -2.42 -7.22
C GLU A 111 -13.78 -2.50 -7.33
N ASN A 112 -14.38 -3.59 -6.87
CA ASN A 112 -15.84 -3.77 -6.87
C ASN A 112 -16.58 -2.74 -5.99
N ARG A 113 -15.91 -2.18 -4.95
CA ARG A 113 -16.52 -1.15 -4.09
C ARG A 113 -16.30 0.26 -4.60
N SER A 114 -15.11 0.53 -5.13
CA SER A 114 -14.65 1.89 -5.41
C SER A 114 -14.66 2.25 -6.90
N GLY A 115 -14.93 1.28 -7.79
CA GLY A 115 -14.97 1.48 -9.23
C GLY A 115 -13.60 1.75 -9.86
N GLU A 116 -13.62 2.22 -11.12
CA GLU A 116 -12.43 2.51 -11.92
C GLU A 116 -12.19 4.02 -12.00
N LEU A 117 -11.07 4.50 -11.49
CA LEU A 117 -10.72 5.91 -11.38
C LEU A 117 -10.83 6.64 -12.72
N ALA A 118 -10.43 6.00 -13.81
CA ALA A 118 -10.44 6.58 -15.15
C ALA A 118 -11.83 6.91 -15.69
N PHE A 119 -12.92 6.36 -15.11
CA PHE A 119 -14.29 6.46 -15.64
C PHE A 119 -15.29 7.09 -14.65
N LEU A 120 -14.84 7.41 -13.42
CA LEU A 120 -15.72 8.01 -12.43
C LEU A 120 -15.76 9.53 -12.56
N LEU A 121 -16.94 10.11 -12.40
CA LEU A 121 -17.12 11.57 -12.31
C LEU A 121 -16.53 12.13 -11.02
N GLU A 122 -16.61 11.40 -9.94
CA GLU A 122 -16.07 11.72 -8.62
C GLU A 122 -15.17 10.55 -8.16
N PRO A 123 -13.91 10.48 -8.64
CA PRO A 123 -13.03 9.36 -8.35
C PRO A 123 -12.46 9.41 -6.94
N ASP A 124 -12.35 8.26 -6.30
CA ASP A 124 -11.48 8.07 -5.14
C ASP A 124 -10.04 7.85 -5.60
N LEU A 125 -9.19 8.84 -5.35
CA LEU A 125 -7.80 8.87 -5.82
C LEU A 125 -6.94 7.76 -5.22
N LYS A 126 -7.35 7.21 -4.10
CA LYS A 126 -6.63 6.17 -3.35
C LYS A 126 -7.20 4.78 -3.59
N GLU A 127 -8.51 4.62 -3.44
CA GLU A 127 -9.15 3.30 -3.39
C GLU A 127 -9.65 2.81 -4.77
N ALA A 128 -9.97 3.70 -5.72
CA ALA A 128 -10.43 3.28 -7.04
C ALA A 128 -9.33 2.55 -7.83
N ARG A 129 -9.74 1.68 -8.77
CA ARG A 129 -8.83 0.97 -9.68
C ARG A 129 -8.01 1.97 -10.50
N GLY A 130 -6.70 1.78 -10.55
CA GLY A 130 -5.75 2.74 -11.14
C GLY A 130 -5.31 3.85 -10.17
N GLY A 131 -5.74 3.82 -8.89
CA GLY A 131 -5.36 4.76 -7.84
C GLY A 131 -4.10 4.37 -7.06
N LEU A 132 -3.80 5.12 -6.00
CA LEU A 132 -2.57 4.98 -5.22
C LEU A 132 -2.43 3.61 -4.54
N ARG A 133 -3.53 2.96 -4.17
CA ARG A 133 -3.51 1.59 -3.61
C ARG A 133 -2.99 0.56 -4.60
N ASP A 134 -3.23 0.75 -5.89
CA ASP A 134 -2.72 -0.15 -6.93
C ASP A 134 -1.22 0.01 -7.11
N ILE A 135 -0.71 1.23 -7.05
CA ILE A 135 0.73 1.49 -7.08
C ILE A 135 1.43 0.83 -5.87
N ASN A 136 0.82 0.92 -4.68
CA ASN A 136 1.33 0.23 -3.50
C ASN A 136 1.29 -1.30 -3.65
N ALA A 137 0.26 -1.85 -4.28
CA ALA A 137 0.18 -3.27 -4.58
C ALA A 137 1.25 -3.71 -5.60
N LEU A 138 1.52 -2.90 -6.62
CA LEU A 138 2.61 -3.15 -7.58
C LEU A 138 3.98 -3.18 -6.89
N ARG A 139 4.25 -2.28 -5.93
CA ARG A 139 5.46 -2.31 -5.10
C ARG A 139 5.55 -3.59 -4.28
N ALA A 140 4.46 -4.00 -3.64
CA ALA A 140 4.43 -5.23 -2.87
C ALA A 140 4.68 -6.47 -3.75
N ILE A 141 4.13 -6.49 -4.98
CA ILE A 141 4.41 -7.57 -5.96
C ILE A 141 5.90 -7.59 -6.32
N GLU A 142 6.51 -6.44 -6.61
CA GLU A 142 7.95 -6.35 -6.87
C GLU A 142 8.78 -6.87 -5.69
N MET A 143 8.47 -6.41 -4.48
CA MET A 143 9.15 -6.83 -3.25
C MET A 143 9.02 -8.34 -2.98
N SER A 144 7.97 -9.00 -3.48
CA SER A 144 7.79 -10.45 -3.39
C SER A 144 8.82 -11.25 -4.20
N GLY A 145 9.43 -10.62 -5.20
CA GLY A 145 10.35 -11.27 -6.14
C GLY A 145 9.68 -12.26 -7.09
N ALA A 146 8.34 -12.23 -7.21
CA ALA A 146 7.61 -13.11 -8.15
C ALA A 146 7.86 -12.71 -9.61
N VAL A 147 7.81 -11.41 -9.88
CA VAL A 147 8.11 -10.81 -11.19
C VAL A 147 8.75 -9.43 -10.97
N SER A 148 9.54 -8.97 -11.94
CA SER A 148 10.05 -7.60 -11.93
C SER A 148 8.94 -6.64 -12.36
N VAL A 149 8.72 -5.55 -11.61
CA VAL A 149 7.73 -4.52 -11.92
C VAL A 149 8.44 -3.23 -12.30
N SER A 150 8.14 -2.67 -13.47
CA SER A 150 8.75 -1.41 -13.91
C SER A 150 7.97 -0.20 -13.35
N LEU A 151 8.12 0.09 -12.06
CA LEU A 151 7.45 1.20 -11.37
C LEU A 151 7.78 2.58 -11.99
N ALA A 152 8.95 2.72 -12.60
CA ALA A 152 9.32 3.94 -13.33
C ALA A 152 8.31 4.33 -14.42
N ARG A 153 7.56 3.35 -14.97
CA ARG A 153 6.53 3.60 -16.02
C ARG A 153 5.30 4.34 -15.49
N VAL A 154 5.07 4.30 -14.20
CA VAL A 154 3.92 4.95 -13.53
C VAL A 154 4.35 6.03 -12.54
N ALA A 155 5.62 6.39 -12.48
CA ALA A 155 6.13 7.39 -11.56
C ALA A 155 5.48 8.77 -11.74
N GLU A 156 5.27 9.20 -13.00
CA GLU A 156 4.57 10.44 -13.29
C GLU A 156 3.07 10.36 -12.93
N SER A 157 2.45 9.20 -13.16
CA SER A 157 1.06 8.95 -12.76
C SER A 157 0.88 9.02 -11.25
N GLU A 158 1.81 8.40 -10.51
CA GLU A 158 1.82 8.46 -9.05
C GLU A 158 2.01 9.89 -8.54
N ALA A 159 2.97 10.62 -9.10
CA ALA A 159 3.21 12.01 -8.73
C ALA A 159 1.97 12.88 -8.97
N LEU A 160 1.32 12.74 -10.13
CA LEU A 160 0.10 13.48 -10.43
C LEU A 160 -1.01 13.16 -9.42
N ILE A 161 -1.37 11.88 -9.24
CA ILE A 161 -2.47 11.47 -8.35
C ILE A 161 -2.18 11.89 -6.89
N SER A 162 -0.92 11.76 -6.44
CA SER A 162 -0.50 12.20 -5.11
C SER A 162 -0.61 13.73 -4.94
N ASN A 163 -0.17 14.51 -5.92
CA ASN A 163 -0.28 15.96 -5.87
C ASN A 163 -1.75 16.43 -5.86
N VAL A 164 -2.61 15.81 -6.66
CA VAL A 164 -4.06 16.09 -6.62
C VAL A 164 -4.63 15.83 -5.24
N ARG A 165 -4.25 14.69 -4.64
CA ARG A 165 -4.66 14.31 -3.29
C ARG A 165 -4.16 15.29 -2.23
N ASP A 166 -2.92 15.73 -2.34
CA ASP A 166 -2.32 16.69 -1.39
C ASP A 166 -3.01 18.04 -1.43
N VAL A 167 -3.33 18.53 -2.65
CA VAL A 167 -4.11 19.76 -2.83
C VAL A 167 -5.52 19.59 -2.25
N LEU A 168 -6.18 18.46 -2.52
CA LEU A 168 -7.51 18.16 -2.01
C LEU A 168 -7.54 18.15 -0.47
N HIS A 169 -6.57 17.53 0.17
CA HIS A 169 -6.44 17.48 1.63
C HIS A 169 -6.09 18.83 2.24
N GLY A 170 -5.21 19.59 1.59
CA GLY A 170 -4.82 20.94 2.04
C GLY A 170 -5.98 21.91 2.04
N GLU A 171 -6.87 21.81 1.05
CA GLU A 171 -8.05 22.66 0.93
C GLU A 171 -9.16 22.34 1.94
N ASN A 172 -9.36 21.07 2.24
CA ASN A 172 -10.50 20.62 3.03
C ASN A 172 -10.17 20.31 4.49
N LEU A 173 -8.89 20.19 4.85
CA LEU A 173 -8.42 19.70 6.16
C LEU A 173 -9.08 18.38 6.58
N LYS A 174 -9.51 17.58 5.61
CA LYS A 174 -10.17 16.28 5.80
C LYS A 174 -9.41 15.19 5.07
N SER A 175 -9.33 14.02 5.66
CA SER A 175 -8.68 12.82 5.11
C SER A 175 -9.52 12.11 4.03
N ARG A 176 -10.30 12.86 3.23
CA ARG A 176 -11.13 12.29 2.18
C ARG A 176 -10.38 12.26 0.85
N ASP A 177 -10.30 11.09 0.24
CA ASP A 177 -9.61 10.85 -1.03
C ASP A 177 -10.55 10.90 -2.25
N LEU A 178 -11.85 11.14 -2.03
CA LEU A 178 -12.88 11.29 -3.07
C LEU A 178 -12.86 12.72 -3.62
N LEU A 179 -12.54 12.90 -4.90
CA LEU A 179 -12.52 14.18 -5.60
C LEU A 179 -13.92 14.53 -6.12
N LEU A 180 -14.70 15.27 -5.31
CA LEU A 180 -16.07 15.67 -5.66
C LEU A 180 -16.09 16.66 -6.83
N LEU A 181 -17.18 16.65 -7.63
CA LEU A 181 -17.41 17.62 -8.71
C LEU A 181 -17.26 19.06 -8.24
N THR A 182 -17.77 19.38 -7.06
CA THR A 182 -17.71 20.73 -6.47
C THR A 182 -16.30 21.18 -6.10
N GLU A 183 -15.33 20.28 -6.09
CA GLU A 183 -13.92 20.54 -5.70
C GLU A 183 -13.00 20.57 -6.91
N GLN A 184 -13.40 19.98 -8.04
CA GLN A 184 -12.53 19.75 -9.20
C GLN A 184 -12.02 21.06 -9.82
N ASP A 185 -12.85 22.08 -9.98
CA ASP A 185 -12.41 23.39 -10.54
C ASP A 185 -11.39 24.06 -9.62
N ARG A 186 -11.60 23.98 -8.31
CA ARG A 186 -10.69 24.57 -7.33
C ARG A 186 -9.35 23.83 -7.30
N VAL A 187 -9.37 22.51 -7.32
CA VAL A 187 -8.14 21.69 -7.37
C VAL A 187 -7.40 21.92 -8.68
N ALA A 188 -8.11 21.95 -9.81
CA ALA A 188 -7.54 22.26 -11.12
C ALA A 188 -6.84 23.64 -11.13
N SER A 189 -7.50 24.68 -10.61
CA SER A 189 -6.92 26.02 -10.50
C SER A 189 -5.67 26.07 -9.63
N LYS A 190 -5.62 25.32 -8.52
CA LYS A 190 -4.46 25.24 -7.63
C LYS A 190 -3.27 24.48 -8.25
N MET A 191 -3.54 23.66 -9.23
CA MET A 191 -2.53 22.89 -9.97
C MET A 191 -2.21 23.50 -11.34
N ASP A 192 -2.61 24.75 -11.57
CA ASP A 192 -2.37 25.50 -12.82
C ASP A 192 -2.98 24.84 -14.08
N TYR A 193 -4.05 24.03 -13.91
CA TYR A 193 -4.85 23.53 -15.02
C TYR A 193 -5.83 24.59 -15.52
N VAL A 194 -6.08 24.56 -16.83
CA VAL A 194 -7.00 25.51 -17.49
C VAL A 194 -8.45 25.37 -17.00
N ASN A 195 -8.86 24.16 -16.64
CA ASN A 195 -10.18 23.82 -16.08
C ASN A 195 -10.17 22.41 -15.48
N ALA A 196 -11.28 22.03 -14.84
CA ALA A 196 -11.46 20.70 -14.27
C ALA A 196 -11.37 19.58 -15.32
N ASP A 197 -11.90 19.76 -16.52
CA ASP A 197 -11.89 18.73 -17.57
C ASP A 197 -10.46 18.34 -17.98
N ALA A 198 -9.56 19.35 -18.08
CA ALA A 198 -8.15 19.11 -18.38
C ALA A 198 -7.46 18.31 -17.26
N LEU A 199 -7.71 18.63 -15.99
CA LEU A 199 -7.22 17.88 -14.85
C LEU A 199 -7.75 16.44 -14.85
N MET A 200 -9.07 16.28 -15.02
CA MET A 200 -9.73 14.96 -15.01
C MET A 200 -9.24 14.08 -16.17
N LEU A 201 -8.97 14.67 -17.34
CA LEU A 201 -8.37 13.94 -18.46
C LEU A 201 -7.00 13.37 -18.12
N ASP A 202 -6.14 14.15 -17.45
CA ASP A 202 -4.80 13.69 -17.06
C ASP A 202 -4.85 12.66 -15.91
N ILE A 203 -5.75 12.83 -14.94
CA ILE A 203 -6.02 11.81 -13.92
C ILE A 203 -6.47 10.50 -14.59
N ALA A 204 -7.38 10.56 -15.56
CA ALA A 204 -7.85 9.36 -16.26
C ALA A 204 -6.73 8.67 -17.07
N LYS A 205 -5.82 9.44 -17.69
CA LYS A 205 -4.63 8.88 -18.37
C LYS A 205 -3.69 8.20 -17.36
N ALA A 206 -3.42 8.86 -16.23
CA ALA A 206 -2.59 8.35 -15.17
C ALA A 206 -3.16 7.03 -14.62
N ALA A 207 -4.45 7.00 -14.32
CA ALA A 207 -5.14 5.80 -13.83
C ALA A 207 -5.06 4.63 -14.81
N ARG A 208 -5.26 4.88 -16.12
CA ARG A 208 -5.13 3.83 -17.14
C ARG A 208 -3.71 3.29 -17.27
N ALA A 209 -2.69 4.13 -17.07
CA ALA A 209 -1.30 3.68 -17.08
C ALA A 209 -0.99 2.74 -15.91
N VAL A 210 -1.50 3.06 -14.72
CA VAL A 210 -1.38 2.22 -13.52
C VAL A 210 -2.12 0.90 -13.71
N ASP A 211 -3.36 0.96 -14.19
CA ASP A 211 -4.21 -0.20 -14.45
C ASP A 211 -3.58 -1.16 -15.47
N TYR A 212 -3.09 -0.63 -16.59
CA TYR A 212 -2.36 -1.42 -17.58
C TYR A 212 -1.12 -2.13 -17.01
N LEU A 213 -0.35 -1.42 -16.15
CA LEU A 213 0.81 -2.02 -15.49
C LEU A 213 0.39 -3.14 -14.54
N MET A 214 -0.72 -2.96 -13.80
CA MET A 214 -1.29 -3.96 -12.88
C MET A 214 -1.70 -5.21 -13.64
N ASP A 215 -2.51 -5.08 -14.70
CA ASP A 215 -2.97 -6.19 -15.53
C ASP A 215 -1.80 -6.94 -16.17
N SER A 216 -0.85 -6.21 -16.76
CA SER A 216 0.34 -6.82 -17.36
C SER A 216 1.21 -7.54 -16.33
N THR A 217 1.25 -7.07 -15.11
CA THR A 217 1.99 -7.69 -14.00
C THR A 217 1.33 -9.00 -13.57
N TRP A 218 0.02 -9.02 -13.37
CA TRP A 218 -0.72 -10.24 -13.04
C TRP A 218 -0.63 -11.28 -14.17
N HIS A 219 -0.75 -10.85 -15.42
CA HIS A 219 -0.60 -11.75 -16.56
C HIS A 219 0.77 -12.45 -16.57
N ARG A 220 1.85 -11.74 -16.24
CA ARG A 220 3.20 -12.34 -16.13
C ARG A 220 3.33 -13.30 -14.97
N ILE A 221 2.71 -13.01 -13.81
CA ILE A 221 2.68 -13.93 -12.66
C ILE A 221 1.98 -15.24 -13.06
N ASP A 222 0.80 -15.13 -13.68
CA ASP A 222 0.01 -16.29 -14.12
C ASP A 222 0.78 -17.15 -15.15
N SER A 223 1.45 -16.50 -16.10
CA SER A 223 2.28 -17.16 -17.11
C SER A 223 3.46 -17.92 -16.51
N THR A 224 4.13 -17.34 -15.51
CA THR A 224 5.27 -17.96 -14.82
C THR A 224 4.83 -19.17 -13.98
N GLN A 225 3.69 -19.08 -13.32
CA GLN A 225 3.13 -20.19 -12.55
C GLN A 225 2.69 -21.35 -13.46
N GLY A 226 2.09 -21.06 -14.62
CA GLY A 226 1.72 -22.05 -15.64
C GLY A 226 2.93 -22.83 -16.14
N GLN A 227 4.05 -22.16 -16.44
CA GLN A 227 5.30 -22.80 -16.88
C GLN A 227 5.90 -23.70 -15.79
N SER A 228 5.86 -23.29 -14.52
CA SER A 228 6.34 -24.10 -13.40
C SER A 228 5.52 -25.39 -13.23
N TRP A 229 4.22 -25.38 -13.48
CA TRP A 229 3.36 -26.56 -13.43
C TRP A 229 3.68 -27.55 -14.56
N PHE A 230 3.87 -27.06 -15.78
CA PHE A 230 4.28 -27.92 -16.92
C PHE A 230 5.67 -28.53 -16.73
N SER A 231 6.62 -27.78 -16.16
CA SER A 231 7.96 -28.27 -15.88
C SER A 231 7.99 -29.36 -14.81
N ARG A 232 7.19 -29.21 -13.74
CA ARG A 232 7.06 -30.23 -12.70
C ARG A 232 6.42 -31.53 -13.22
N ARG A 233 5.44 -31.43 -14.13
CA ARG A 233 4.78 -32.59 -14.74
C ARG A 233 5.71 -33.35 -15.68
N LYS A 234 6.60 -32.61 -16.39
CA LYS A 234 7.60 -33.21 -17.28
C LYS A 234 8.65 -34.01 -16.51
N ASN A 235 9.11 -33.52 -15.35
CA ASN A 235 10.06 -34.23 -14.49
C ASN A 235 9.46 -35.46 -13.82
N GLN A 236 8.18 -35.42 -13.41
CA GLN A 236 7.52 -36.62 -12.86
C GLN A 236 7.32 -37.74 -13.88
N ASN A 237 7.18 -37.43 -15.17
CA ASN A 237 7.07 -38.44 -16.22
C ASN A 237 8.44 -39.04 -16.63
N ILE A 238 9.56 -38.38 -16.29
CA ILE A 238 10.90 -38.91 -16.55
C ILE A 238 11.32 -39.88 -15.45
N ASP A 239 10.89 -39.66 -14.20
CA ASP A 239 11.19 -40.56 -13.06
C ASP A 239 10.33 -41.85 -13.04
N GLN A 240 9.28 -41.94 -13.84
CA GLN A 240 8.45 -43.16 -13.98
C GLN A 240 8.79 -44.00 -15.20
N GLY A 241 9.85 -43.68 -15.91
CA GLY A 241 10.29 -44.32 -17.15
C GLY A 241 11.64 -45.02 -17.10
N LEU A 242 12.03 -45.63 -15.91
CA LEU A 242 13.15 -46.55 -15.79
C LEU A 242 12.69 -47.82 -15.06
#